data_d93c4c23fd4404a392e58a79f96a18ab
#
_entry.id   d93c4c23fd4404a392e58a79f96a18ab
#
_cell.length_a   1.000
_cell.length_b   1.000
_cell.length_c   1.000
_cell.angle_alpha   90.00
_cell.angle_beta   90.00
_cell.angle_gamma   90.00
#
_symmetry.space_group_name_H-M   'P 1'
#
loop_
_entity.id
_entity.type
_entity.pdbx_description
1 polymer ?
#
loop_
_entity_poly.entity_id
_entity_poly.type
_entity_poly.pdbx_seq_one_letter_code
_entity_poly.pdbx_strand_id
1 'polypeptide(L)'
;EICACLVGSEMCIRDSKSLTFNPFTKIGSEWMLITAGDQSGYNTMTASWGGLGVLWGKNVATCYIRPQRYTKKFVDANDTFTLSFYGPEHKQALSICGSKSGRDCDKVKEAGLTPYFVDGTAAFEEADMVFVCKKLYEDEIRPENFIAKENDEKWYPEKDYHTVYIAEITKVLVRE
;
A
#
# COMPACT_ATOMS: atom_id res chain seq x y z
N GLU A 1 16.53 -21.02 8.97
CA GLU A 1 15.98 -19.82 8.31
C GLU A 1 17.15 -18.99 7.79
N ILE A 2 17.23 -18.83 6.48
CA ILE A 2 18.29 -17.99 5.86
C ILE A 2 17.71 -16.59 5.79
N CYS A 3 18.20 -15.70 6.67
CA CYS A 3 17.93 -14.27 6.56
C CYS A 3 18.68 -13.75 5.33
N ALA A 4 18.00 -13.62 4.19
CA ALA A 4 18.53 -12.93 3.02
C ALA A 4 18.25 -11.43 3.20
N CYS A 5 19.16 -10.73 3.87
CA CYS A 5 19.11 -9.26 3.95
C CYS A 5 19.35 -8.67 2.56
N LEU A 6 18.49 -7.73 2.17
CA LEU A 6 18.76 -6.90 0.98
C LEU A 6 19.95 -5.98 1.29
N VAL A 7 20.89 -5.88 0.34
CA VAL A 7 22.10 -5.06 0.51
C VAL A 7 21.71 -3.61 0.81
N GLY A 8 22.04 -3.14 2.01
CA GLY A 8 21.81 -1.76 2.45
C GLY A 8 20.54 -1.49 3.25
N SER A 9 19.68 -2.51 3.50
CA SER A 9 18.51 -2.37 4.38
C SER A 9 18.57 -3.38 5.53
N GLU A 10 18.08 -2.98 6.72
CA GLU A 10 17.89 -3.88 7.88
C GLU A 10 16.67 -4.81 7.72
N MET A 11 16.14 -4.93 6.48
CA MET A 11 14.92 -5.67 6.19
C MET A 11 15.22 -7.13 5.85
N CYS A 12 14.60 -8.05 6.58
CA CYS A 12 14.70 -9.49 6.36
C CYS A 12 13.45 -10.07 5.71
N ILE A 13 13.63 -11.04 4.81
CA ILE A 13 12.50 -11.76 4.20
C ILE A 13 11.88 -12.68 5.23
N ARG A 14 10.55 -12.60 5.40
CA ARG A 14 9.75 -13.45 6.31
C ARG A 14 8.66 -14.20 5.55
N ASP A 15 8.27 -15.35 6.09
CA ASP A 15 7.05 -16.03 5.64
C ASP A 15 5.83 -15.21 6.12
N SER A 16 4.93 -14.88 5.21
CA SER A 16 3.68 -14.17 5.55
C SER A 16 2.83 -14.89 6.59
N LYS A 17 2.94 -16.22 6.69
CA LYS A 17 2.24 -17.04 7.71
C LYS A 17 2.84 -16.90 9.11
N SER A 18 4.06 -16.38 9.24
CA SER A 18 4.72 -16.16 10.54
C SER A 18 4.38 -14.81 11.17
N LEU A 19 3.66 -13.95 10.45
CA LEU A 19 3.31 -12.62 10.93
C LEU A 19 2.24 -12.67 12.02
N THR A 20 2.45 -11.90 13.09
CA THR A 20 1.53 -11.79 14.22
C THR A 20 1.18 -10.33 14.46
N PHE A 21 0.11 -9.85 13.86
CA PHE A 21 -0.44 -8.50 14.09
C PHE A 21 -1.94 -8.48 13.84
N ASN A 22 -2.61 -7.46 14.36
CA ASN A 22 -4.02 -7.23 14.08
C ASN A 22 -4.16 -6.37 12.81
N PRO A 23 -4.65 -6.92 11.69
CA PRO A 23 -4.79 -6.17 10.44
C PRO A 23 -5.77 -5.01 10.53
N PHE A 24 -6.80 -5.10 11.36
CA PHE A 24 -7.78 -4.03 11.56
C PHE A 24 -7.13 -2.79 12.17
N THR A 25 -6.28 -2.99 13.19
CA THR A 25 -5.50 -1.90 13.81
C THR A 25 -4.42 -1.39 12.84
N LYS A 26 -3.67 -2.33 12.25
CA LYS A 26 -2.52 -2.00 11.39
C LYS A 26 -2.92 -1.17 10.17
N ILE A 27 -4.03 -1.53 9.52
CA ILE A 27 -4.54 -0.82 8.34
C ILE A 27 -5.40 0.37 8.77
N GLY A 28 -6.39 0.16 9.63
CA GLY A 28 -7.45 1.13 9.91
C GLY A 28 -7.01 2.30 10.78
N SER A 29 -6.15 2.05 11.79
CA SER A 29 -5.72 3.06 12.77
C SER A 29 -4.29 3.52 12.57
N GLU A 30 -3.36 2.61 12.29
CA GLU A 30 -1.95 2.92 12.09
C GLU A 30 -1.67 3.43 10.67
N TRP A 31 -2.45 2.97 9.69
CA TRP A 31 -2.38 3.28 8.26
C TRP A 31 -1.21 2.59 7.55
N MET A 32 -1.24 2.65 6.24
CA MET A 32 -0.18 2.13 5.39
C MET A 32 0.12 3.08 4.23
N LEU A 33 1.30 2.96 3.64
CA LEU A 33 1.61 3.56 2.34
C LEU A 33 1.38 2.53 1.24
N ILE A 34 0.66 2.95 0.19
CA ILE A 34 0.61 2.26 -1.11
C ILE A 34 1.60 2.96 -2.02
N THR A 35 2.58 2.22 -2.53
CA THR A 35 3.65 2.78 -3.37
C THR A 35 3.80 1.95 -4.64
N ALA A 36 3.90 2.60 -5.79
CA ALA A 36 4.14 1.94 -7.07
C ALA A 36 5.05 2.79 -7.97
N GLY A 37 5.67 2.11 -8.92
CA GLY A 37 6.68 2.67 -9.81
C GLY A 37 8.09 2.26 -9.42
N ASP A 38 9.04 2.62 -10.25
CA ASP A 38 10.45 2.22 -10.16
C ASP A 38 11.40 3.43 -10.10
N GLN A 39 12.69 3.19 -10.34
CA GLN A 39 13.72 4.23 -10.35
C GLN A 39 13.49 5.34 -11.39
N SER A 40 12.73 5.07 -12.45
CA SER A 40 12.38 6.08 -13.46
C SER A 40 11.26 7.00 -13.02
N GLY A 41 10.48 6.59 -12.02
CA GLY A 41 9.40 7.38 -11.42
C GLY A 41 8.48 6.51 -10.57
N TYR A 42 8.16 7.00 -9.39
CA TYR A 42 7.26 6.33 -8.44
C TYR A 42 6.41 7.37 -7.70
N ASN A 43 5.36 6.90 -7.08
CA ASN A 43 4.58 7.72 -6.15
C ASN A 43 4.01 6.86 -5.02
N THR A 44 3.70 7.52 -3.91
CA THR A 44 3.12 6.89 -2.72
C THR A 44 1.88 7.64 -2.24
N MET A 45 1.02 6.96 -1.51
CA MET A 45 -0.13 7.56 -0.83
C MET A 45 -0.45 6.82 0.45
N THR A 46 -0.99 7.52 1.41
CA THR A 46 -1.53 6.91 2.63
C THR A 46 -2.91 6.33 2.38
N ALA A 47 -3.13 5.14 2.90
CA ALA A 47 -4.41 4.46 2.93
C ALA A 47 -4.71 3.89 4.32
N SER A 48 -6.01 3.89 4.67
CA SER A 48 -6.55 3.30 5.90
C SER A 48 -7.63 2.25 5.62
N TRP A 49 -7.85 1.94 4.35
CA TRP A 49 -8.79 0.92 3.90
C TRP A 49 -8.05 -0.16 3.12
N GLY A 50 -8.36 -1.41 3.44
CA GLY A 50 -7.71 -2.57 2.84
C GLY A 50 -8.06 -3.84 3.60
N GLY A 51 -7.42 -4.92 3.20
CA GLY A 51 -7.58 -6.20 3.85
C GLY A 51 -6.45 -7.16 3.49
N LEU A 52 -6.29 -8.17 4.34
CA LEU A 52 -5.36 -9.28 4.14
C LEU A 52 -6.13 -10.57 4.28
N GLY A 53 -5.88 -11.52 3.41
CA GLY A 53 -6.59 -12.79 3.45
C GLY A 53 -6.07 -13.82 2.46
N VAL A 54 -6.91 -14.79 2.14
CA VAL A 54 -6.58 -15.85 1.18
C VAL A 54 -7.63 -15.85 0.06
N LEU A 55 -7.17 -15.81 -1.17
CA LEU A 55 -8.02 -15.92 -2.35
C LEU A 55 -7.26 -16.69 -3.44
N TRP A 56 -7.95 -17.56 -4.19
CA TRP A 56 -7.36 -18.43 -5.22
C TRP A 56 -6.14 -19.23 -4.75
N GLY A 57 -6.17 -19.68 -3.47
CA GLY A 57 -5.07 -20.42 -2.86
C GLY A 57 -3.80 -19.60 -2.56
N LYS A 58 -3.88 -18.27 -2.64
CA LYS A 58 -2.77 -17.33 -2.43
C LYS A 58 -3.02 -16.42 -1.24
N ASN A 59 -1.96 -16.01 -0.56
CA ASN A 59 -2.02 -14.94 0.42
C ASN A 59 -2.14 -13.60 -0.35
N VAL A 60 -3.22 -12.88 -0.14
CA VAL A 60 -3.54 -11.67 -0.87
C VAL A 60 -3.73 -10.46 0.04
N ALA A 61 -3.40 -9.30 -0.50
CA ALA A 61 -3.82 -8.01 0.02
C ALA A 61 -4.87 -7.39 -0.90
N THR A 62 -5.83 -6.69 -0.32
CA THR A 62 -6.75 -5.81 -1.05
C THR A 62 -6.49 -4.38 -0.67
N CYS A 63 -6.50 -3.48 -1.62
CA CYS A 63 -6.46 -2.04 -1.37
C CYS A 63 -7.41 -1.28 -2.28
N TYR A 64 -7.74 -0.05 -1.87
CA TYR A 64 -8.76 0.78 -2.51
C TYR A 64 -8.15 2.14 -2.83
N ILE A 65 -8.20 2.54 -4.10
CA ILE A 65 -7.59 3.80 -4.55
C ILE A 65 -8.64 4.63 -5.30
N ARG A 66 -8.87 5.86 -4.85
CA ARG A 66 -9.76 6.80 -5.52
C ARG A 66 -9.17 7.29 -6.85
N PRO A 67 -9.99 7.61 -7.87
CA PRO A 67 -9.52 8.00 -9.20
C PRO A 67 -8.66 9.27 -9.20
N GLN A 68 -8.89 10.20 -8.28
CA GLN A 68 -8.12 11.45 -8.18
C GLN A 68 -6.74 11.28 -7.55
N ARG A 69 -6.44 10.14 -6.89
CA ARG A 69 -5.13 9.89 -6.27
C ARG A 69 -4.05 9.70 -7.33
N TYR A 70 -2.99 10.52 -7.27
CA TYR A 70 -1.90 10.45 -8.25
C TYR A 70 -1.20 9.08 -8.28
N THR A 71 -1.12 8.41 -7.15
CA THR A 71 -0.55 7.05 -7.03
C THR A 71 -1.28 6.03 -7.91
N LYS A 72 -2.59 6.24 -8.18
CA LYS A 72 -3.38 5.35 -9.05
C LYS A 72 -2.72 5.17 -10.42
N LYS A 73 -2.24 6.25 -11.03
CA LYS A 73 -1.54 6.21 -12.32
C LYS A 73 -0.35 5.23 -12.29
N PHE A 74 0.39 5.17 -11.19
CA PHE A 74 1.54 4.29 -11.03
C PHE A 74 1.12 2.84 -10.76
N VAL A 75 0.09 2.62 -9.95
CA VAL A 75 -0.45 1.27 -9.70
C VAL A 75 -1.04 0.68 -10.98
N ASP A 76 -1.77 1.47 -11.77
CA ASP A 76 -2.36 1.02 -13.05
C ASP A 76 -1.27 0.64 -14.07
N ALA A 77 -0.19 1.43 -14.12
CA ALA A 77 0.90 1.25 -15.09
C ALA A 77 1.87 0.11 -14.75
N ASN A 78 1.84 -0.43 -13.54
CA ASN A 78 2.79 -1.45 -13.08
C ASN A 78 2.07 -2.71 -12.58
N ASP A 79 2.69 -3.86 -12.77
CA ASP A 79 2.16 -5.16 -12.30
C ASP A 79 2.34 -5.33 -10.79
N THR A 80 3.29 -4.61 -10.20
CA THR A 80 3.65 -4.70 -8.79
C THR A 80 3.53 -3.36 -8.08
N PHE A 81 3.22 -3.42 -6.78
CA PHE A 81 3.24 -2.30 -5.86
C PHE A 81 3.61 -2.78 -4.46
N THR A 82 3.89 -1.87 -3.55
CA THR A 82 4.15 -2.21 -2.15
C THR A 82 3.10 -1.64 -1.22
N LEU A 83 2.85 -2.38 -0.12
CA LEU A 83 2.17 -1.89 1.07
C LEU A 83 3.20 -1.80 2.20
N SER A 84 3.46 -0.61 2.70
CA SER A 84 4.46 -0.37 3.74
C SER A 84 3.77 0.07 5.04
N PHE A 85 4.17 -0.56 6.15
CA PHE A 85 3.63 -0.33 7.48
C PHE A 85 4.73 0.20 8.40
N TYR A 86 4.36 1.07 9.31
CA TYR A 86 5.29 1.87 10.13
C TYR A 86 4.88 1.85 11.60
N GLY A 87 5.83 2.19 12.47
CA GLY A 87 5.57 2.52 13.85
C GLY A 87 4.92 3.91 14.04
N PRO A 88 4.46 4.20 15.26
CA PRO A 88 3.74 5.45 15.55
C PRO A 88 4.60 6.72 15.35
N GLU A 89 5.92 6.60 15.40
CA GLU A 89 6.88 7.69 15.19
C GLU A 89 6.80 8.26 13.77
N HIS A 90 6.35 7.47 12.79
CA HIS A 90 6.22 7.88 11.39
C HIS A 90 4.81 8.41 11.04
N LYS A 91 3.93 8.60 12.02
CA LYS A 91 2.54 9.05 11.77
C LYS A 91 2.46 10.37 11.01
N GLN A 92 3.41 11.28 11.28
CA GLN A 92 3.49 12.55 10.57
C GLN A 92 3.86 12.36 9.09
N ALA A 93 4.81 11.46 8.78
CA ALA A 93 5.18 11.12 7.42
C ALA A 93 3.99 10.57 6.63
N LEU A 94 3.20 9.67 7.25
CA LEU A 94 1.98 9.13 6.64
C LEU A 94 0.93 10.24 6.41
N SER A 95 0.79 11.18 7.34
CA SER A 95 -0.11 12.33 7.19
C SER A 95 0.28 13.20 6.00
N ILE A 96 1.57 13.49 5.82
CA ILE A 96 2.10 14.24 4.66
C ILE A 96 1.79 13.49 3.35
N CYS A 97 2.11 12.20 3.29
CA CYS A 97 1.86 11.36 2.12
C CYS A 97 0.37 11.22 1.77
N GLY A 98 -0.52 11.36 2.77
CA GLY A 98 -1.97 11.31 2.62
C GLY A 98 -2.60 12.62 2.14
N SER A 99 -2.12 13.76 2.64
CA SER A 99 -2.71 15.09 2.41
C SER A 99 -2.13 15.81 1.19
N LYS A 100 -0.87 15.54 0.82
CA LYS A 100 -0.21 16.18 -0.32
C LYS A 100 -0.25 15.30 -1.57
N SER A 101 -0.26 15.96 -2.75
CA SER A 101 -0.17 15.29 -4.03
C SER A 101 1.27 15.28 -4.54
N GLY A 102 1.74 14.13 -5.05
CA GLY A 102 3.02 14.05 -5.75
C GLY A 102 3.06 14.79 -7.10
N ARG A 103 1.92 15.36 -7.55
CA ARG A 103 1.90 16.27 -8.69
C ARG A 103 2.44 17.64 -8.34
N ASP A 104 2.31 18.05 -7.07
CA ASP A 104 2.52 19.43 -6.63
C ASP A 104 3.83 19.60 -5.88
N CYS A 105 4.33 18.52 -5.26
CA CYS A 105 5.54 18.55 -4.44
C CYS A 105 6.22 17.17 -4.32
N ASP A 106 7.48 17.17 -3.92
CA ASP A 106 8.20 15.95 -3.51
C ASP A 106 7.84 15.59 -2.07
N LYS A 107 6.67 14.99 -1.92
CA LYS A 107 6.15 14.62 -0.60
C LYS A 107 6.94 13.52 0.10
N VAL A 108 7.69 12.70 -0.63
CA VAL A 108 8.58 11.66 -0.07
C VAL A 108 9.72 12.33 0.68
N LYS A 109 10.37 13.30 0.04
CA LYS A 109 11.41 14.12 0.67
C LYS A 109 10.87 14.93 1.86
N GLU A 110 9.71 15.54 1.71
CA GLU A 110 9.09 16.30 2.79
C GLU A 110 8.69 15.43 3.99
N ALA A 111 8.31 14.18 3.74
CA ALA A 111 8.02 13.18 4.77
C ALA A 111 9.27 12.58 5.42
N GLY A 112 10.46 12.87 4.90
CA GLY A 112 11.73 12.32 5.39
C GLY A 112 11.87 10.83 5.12
N LEU A 113 11.29 10.33 4.01
CA LEU A 113 11.35 8.93 3.64
C LEU A 113 12.45 8.68 2.61
N THR A 114 13.17 7.57 2.77
CA THR A 114 14.29 7.15 1.92
C THR A 114 13.84 6.00 1.01
N PRO A 115 13.71 6.23 -0.31
CA PRO A 115 13.25 5.19 -1.21
C PRO A 115 14.33 4.13 -1.47
N TYR A 116 13.92 2.88 -1.52
CA TYR A 116 14.67 1.78 -2.13
C TYR A 116 13.78 0.99 -3.08
N PHE A 117 14.40 0.12 -3.91
CA PHE A 117 13.66 -0.59 -4.95
C PHE A 117 13.83 -2.09 -4.79
N VAL A 118 12.72 -2.81 -4.85
CA VAL A 118 12.64 -4.26 -4.68
C VAL A 118 11.65 -4.84 -5.68
N ASP A 119 12.05 -5.89 -6.40
CA ASP A 119 11.21 -6.59 -7.39
C ASP A 119 10.50 -5.63 -8.38
N GLY A 120 11.20 -4.57 -8.80
CA GLY A 120 10.70 -3.60 -9.78
C GLY A 120 9.70 -2.57 -9.23
N THR A 121 9.59 -2.44 -7.91
CA THR A 121 8.72 -1.44 -7.27
C THR A 121 9.44 -0.73 -6.13
N ALA A 122 8.97 0.47 -5.77
CA ALA A 122 9.54 1.28 -4.71
C ALA A 122 8.98 0.90 -3.33
N ALA A 123 9.83 1.04 -2.31
CA ALA A 123 9.49 0.99 -0.89
C ALA A 123 10.35 2.01 -0.12
N PHE A 124 10.24 2.08 1.21
CA PHE A 124 10.97 3.05 2.02
C PHE A 124 11.71 2.37 3.17
N GLU A 125 12.95 2.82 3.43
CA GLU A 125 13.80 2.24 4.47
C GLU A 125 13.23 2.36 5.87
N GLU A 126 12.40 3.36 6.14
CA GLU A 126 11.81 3.64 7.45
C GLU A 126 10.63 2.71 7.81
N ALA A 127 10.19 1.86 6.87
CA ALA A 127 9.10 0.92 7.14
C ALA A 127 9.54 -0.20 8.09
N ASP A 128 8.66 -0.59 9.01
CA ASP A 128 8.86 -1.78 9.86
C ASP A 128 8.55 -3.07 9.09
N MET A 129 7.61 -2.97 8.15
CA MET A 129 7.18 -4.12 7.36
C MET A 129 6.73 -3.64 5.97
N VAL A 130 7.16 -4.38 4.94
CA VAL A 130 6.78 -4.12 3.54
C VAL A 130 6.26 -5.40 2.90
N PHE A 131 5.08 -5.31 2.30
CA PHE A 131 4.54 -6.35 1.43
C PHE A 131 4.78 -5.96 -0.03
N VAL A 132 5.50 -6.80 -0.77
CA VAL A 132 5.58 -6.71 -2.22
C VAL A 132 4.38 -7.45 -2.79
N CYS A 133 3.57 -6.75 -3.55
CA CYS A 133 2.27 -7.21 -4.03
C CYS A 133 2.26 -7.25 -5.56
N LYS A 134 1.85 -8.39 -6.14
CA LYS A 134 1.63 -8.56 -7.57
C LYS A 134 0.15 -8.52 -7.87
N LYS A 135 -0.31 -7.59 -8.72
CA LYS A 135 -1.72 -7.48 -9.09
C LYS A 135 -2.25 -8.80 -9.69
N LEU A 136 -3.42 -9.21 -9.23
CA LEU A 136 -4.15 -10.37 -9.75
C LEU A 136 -5.48 -9.96 -10.37
N TYR A 137 -6.12 -8.92 -9.81
CA TYR A 137 -7.45 -8.48 -10.22
C TYR A 137 -7.64 -7.01 -9.85
N GLU A 138 -8.39 -6.29 -10.69
CA GLU A 138 -8.88 -4.95 -10.40
C GLU A 138 -10.33 -4.80 -10.87
N ASP A 139 -11.13 -4.03 -10.14
CA ASP A 139 -12.49 -3.62 -10.51
C ASP A 139 -12.86 -2.32 -9.79
N GLU A 140 -13.82 -1.59 -10.31
CA GLU A 140 -14.37 -0.41 -9.64
C GLU A 140 -15.51 -0.79 -8.69
N ILE A 141 -15.62 -0.08 -7.57
CA ILE A 141 -16.83 -0.12 -6.74
C ILE A 141 -17.94 0.53 -7.56
N ARG A 142 -19.05 -0.19 -7.76
CA ARG A 142 -20.17 0.24 -8.59
C ARG A 142 -21.37 0.64 -7.74
N PRO A 143 -22.01 1.79 -8.01
CA PRO A 143 -23.14 2.28 -7.22
C PRO A 143 -24.34 1.31 -7.20
N GLU A 144 -24.60 0.62 -8.30
CA GLU A 144 -25.66 -0.36 -8.40
C GLU A 144 -25.48 -1.58 -7.50
N ASN A 145 -24.24 -1.88 -7.09
CA ASN A 145 -23.89 -3.04 -6.28
C ASN A 145 -23.96 -2.78 -4.76
N PHE A 146 -24.24 -1.55 -4.31
CA PHE A 146 -24.42 -1.28 -2.88
C PHE A 146 -25.70 -1.93 -2.37
N ILE A 147 -25.57 -2.89 -1.47
CA ILE A 147 -26.68 -3.46 -0.72
C ILE A 147 -27.09 -2.48 0.40
N ALA A 148 -26.10 -1.99 1.16
CA ALA A 148 -26.26 -0.92 2.15
C ALA A 148 -26.09 0.44 1.46
N LYS A 149 -27.21 1.01 0.98
CA LYS A 149 -27.24 2.24 0.16
C LYS A 149 -26.63 3.45 0.85
N GLU A 150 -26.73 3.51 2.17
CA GLU A 150 -26.16 4.56 3.01
C GLU A 150 -24.64 4.68 2.87
N ASN A 151 -23.93 3.62 2.46
CA ASN A 151 -22.50 3.68 2.22
C ASN A 151 -22.15 4.45 0.94
N ASP A 152 -22.96 4.33 -0.11
CA ASP A 152 -22.81 5.17 -1.32
C ASP A 152 -22.98 6.65 -0.98
N GLU A 153 -24.05 7.00 -0.30
CA GLU A 153 -24.37 8.38 0.08
C GLU A 153 -23.30 8.98 1.00
N LYS A 154 -22.86 8.22 2.00
CA LYS A 154 -21.90 8.68 3.01
C LYS A 154 -20.49 8.85 2.47
N TRP A 155 -20.01 7.88 1.69
CA TRP A 155 -18.60 7.79 1.32
C TRP A 155 -18.28 8.27 -0.09
N TYR A 156 -19.31 8.37 -0.96
CA TYR A 156 -19.15 8.78 -2.36
C TYR A 156 -20.12 9.90 -2.78
N PRO A 157 -20.17 11.01 -2.03
CA PRO A 157 -21.03 12.13 -2.42
C PRO A 157 -20.66 12.70 -3.81
N GLU A 158 -19.36 12.62 -4.18
CA GLU A 158 -18.83 13.09 -5.47
C GLU A 158 -18.77 11.97 -6.53
N LYS A 159 -19.30 10.78 -6.24
CA LYS A 159 -19.28 9.61 -7.13
C LYS A 159 -17.86 9.18 -7.59
N ASP A 160 -16.86 9.47 -6.80
CA ASP A 160 -15.45 9.16 -7.01
C ASP A 160 -15.07 7.77 -6.47
N TYR A 161 -15.74 6.75 -7.00
CA TYR A 161 -15.62 5.38 -6.53
C TYR A 161 -14.20 4.86 -6.57
N HIS A 162 -13.82 4.08 -5.55
CA HIS A 162 -12.51 3.44 -5.50
C HIS A 162 -12.40 2.33 -6.54
N THR A 163 -11.23 2.23 -7.15
CA THR A 163 -10.78 0.98 -7.76
C THR A 163 -10.28 0.05 -6.66
N VAL A 164 -10.73 -1.19 -6.68
CA VAL A 164 -10.29 -2.28 -5.81
C VAL A 164 -9.18 -3.03 -6.52
N TYR A 165 -8.06 -3.23 -5.85
CA TYR A 165 -6.96 -4.09 -6.33
C TYR A 165 -6.84 -5.28 -5.40
N ILE A 166 -6.83 -6.49 -5.97
CA ILE A 166 -6.49 -7.73 -5.29
C ILE A 166 -5.12 -8.16 -5.78
N ALA A 167 -4.17 -8.29 -4.89
CA ALA A 167 -2.79 -8.60 -5.23
C ALA A 167 -2.24 -9.73 -4.36
N GLU A 168 -1.47 -10.63 -4.97
CA GLU A 168 -0.71 -11.66 -4.27
C GLU A 168 0.43 -11.02 -3.49
N ILE A 169 0.56 -11.34 -2.22
CA ILE A 169 1.73 -11.00 -1.41
C ILE A 169 2.85 -11.97 -1.79
N THR A 170 3.75 -11.53 -2.64
CA THR A 170 4.86 -12.36 -3.16
C THR A 170 6.07 -12.35 -2.25
N LYS A 171 6.24 -11.31 -1.46
CA LYS A 171 7.35 -11.15 -0.52
C LYS A 171 6.92 -10.29 0.68
N VAL A 172 7.41 -10.66 1.85
CA VAL A 172 7.27 -9.88 3.08
C VAL A 172 8.67 -9.54 3.57
N LEU A 173 8.91 -8.26 3.79
CA LEU A 173 10.14 -7.73 4.37
C LEU A 173 9.81 -7.16 5.74
N VAL A 174 10.58 -7.51 6.75
CA VAL A 174 10.37 -7.05 8.14
C VAL A 174 11.71 -6.54 8.67
N ARG A 175 11.68 -5.40 9.34
CA ARG A 175 12.84 -4.84 10.06
C ARG A 175 13.13 -5.72 11.28
N GLU A 176 14.41 -6.02 11.52
CA GLU A 176 14.91 -6.71 12.72
C GLU A 176 15.29 -5.75 13.82
#